data_bab205359151717853f09635227df767
#
_entry.id   bab205359151717853f09635227df767
#
_cell.length_a   1.000
_cell.length_b   1.000
_cell.length_c   1.000
_cell.angle_alpha   90.00
_cell.angle_beta   90.00
_cell.angle_gamma   90.00
#
_symmetry.space_group_name_H-M   'P 1'
#
loop_
_entity.id
_entity.type
_entity.pdbx_description
1 polymer ?
#
loop_
_entity_poly.entity_id
_entity_poly.type
_entity_poly.pdbx_seq_one_letter_code
_entity_poly.pdbx_strand_id
1 'polypeptide(L)'
;RIFNYCSYDNAIGSVGMSGKSLATYACVQFQGYSGYKTMPEAVALMQPRRVILTFGTNDLSSSYSASSFASDYAKGIKAVQDAYPSVDIIVNAIPPLGQQHSNQNLTQTQVDEYNKALVQMCQDNGWKFLNSAEVLKDSSTGYAKSGYVLSSDGIHLTEQAMDALFTYIRTHSYITEDTRPALTAVPTHTGDKDVSVGGNIVSSTTAAIAPETTEAPDEDASDSSSSGGPDWADGTSGS
;
A
#
# COMPACT_ATOMS: atom_id res chain seq x y z
N ARG A 1 -6.98 4.78 11.52
CA ARG A 1 -8.13 4.31 10.73
C ARG A 1 -7.78 3.10 9.89
N ILE A 2 -6.77 3.16 9.04
CA ILE A 2 -6.33 2.02 8.23
C ILE A 2 -6.06 0.80 9.12
N PHE A 3 -5.40 1.00 10.24
CA PHE A 3 -5.14 -0.04 11.23
C PHE A 3 -6.41 -0.73 11.74
N ASN A 4 -7.46 0.02 12.06
CA ASN A 4 -8.72 -0.54 12.55
C ASN A 4 -9.54 -1.26 11.47
N TYR A 5 -9.27 -0.99 10.20
CA TYR A 5 -9.92 -1.64 9.07
C TYR A 5 -9.27 -2.99 8.72
N CYS A 6 -7.96 -3.08 8.82
CA CYS A 6 -7.22 -4.31 8.57
C CYS A 6 -7.36 -5.28 9.75
N SER A 7 -7.14 -6.58 9.49
CA SER A 7 -6.89 -7.52 10.57
C SER A 7 -5.62 -7.11 11.33
N TYR A 8 -5.62 -7.38 12.63
CA TYR A 8 -4.54 -7.00 13.53
C TYR A 8 -3.16 -7.56 13.10
N ASP A 9 -3.15 -8.77 12.54
CA ASP A 9 -1.92 -9.44 12.11
C ASP A 9 -1.29 -8.84 10.84
N ASN A 10 -2.10 -8.11 10.04
CA ASN A 10 -1.69 -7.59 8.73
C ASN A 10 -1.40 -6.09 8.72
N ALA A 11 -1.71 -5.38 9.80
CA ALA A 11 -1.50 -3.95 9.89
C ALA A 11 -0.70 -3.58 11.13
N ILE A 12 0.28 -2.73 10.95
CA ILE A 12 1.09 -2.15 12.02
C ILE A 12 1.01 -0.64 11.92
N GLY A 13 0.81 0.02 13.04
CA GLY A 13 0.83 1.47 13.08
C GLY A 13 0.55 2.03 14.45
N SER A 14 0.84 3.31 14.62
CA SER A 14 0.56 4.05 15.82
C SER A 14 0.18 5.49 15.47
N VAL A 15 -0.60 6.12 16.31
CA VAL A 15 -1.00 7.53 16.16
C VAL A 15 0.22 8.46 16.10
N GLY A 16 1.28 8.14 16.86
CA GLY A 16 2.51 8.93 16.90
C GLY A 16 3.49 8.65 15.78
N MET A 17 3.21 7.67 14.90
CA MET A 17 4.13 7.28 13.85
C MET A 17 3.99 8.18 12.62
N SER A 18 5.13 8.52 12.02
CA SER A 18 5.22 9.31 10.79
C SER A 18 6.28 8.70 9.86
N GLY A 19 6.33 9.16 8.61
CA GLY A 19 7.38 8.75 7.67
C GLY A 19 8.77 9.09 8.19
N LYS A 20 8.93 10.27 8.79
CA LYS A 20 10.19 10.71 9.41
C LYS A 20 10.64 9.81 10.56
N SER A 21 9.72 9.25 11.32
CA SER A 21 10.02 8.43 12.50
C SER A 21 9.96 6.92 12.23
N LEU A 22 9.78 6.49 10.99
CA LEU A 22 9.57 5.10 10.59
C LEU A 22 10.60 4.13 11.20
N ALA A 23 11.87 4.49 11.18
CA ALA A 23 12.94 3.62 11.69
C ALA A 23 13.15 3.69 13.20
N THR A 24 12.69 4.74 13.86
CA THR A 24 13.07 5.06 15.24
C THR A 24 11.94 5.00 16.26
N TYR A 25 10.69 5.10 15.80
CA TYR A 25 9.55 5.05 16.69
C TYR A 25 9.19 3.60 17.04
N ALA A 26 9.47 3.22 18.29
CA ALA A 26 9.14 1.89 18.80
C ALA A 26 7.67 1.84 19.20
N CYS A 27 6.87 1.06 18.49
CA CYS A 27 5.42 0.99 18.72
C CYS A 27 4.82 -0.41 18.56
N VAL A 28 5.55 -1.40 18.08
CA VAL A 28 5.01 -2.73 17.73
C VAL A 28 5.31 -3.73 18.85
N GLN A 29 4.32 -4.47 19.32
CA GLN A 29 4.48 -5.44 20.40
C GLN A 29 4.25 -6.88 19.91
N PHE A 30 5.07 -7.79 20.38
CA PHE A 30 5.00 -9.21 20.04
C PHE A 30 4.96 -10.09 21.28
N GLN A 31 4.27 -11.21 21.18
CA GLN A 31 4.25 -12.23 22.23
C GLN A 31 5.66 -12.79 22.48
N GLY A 32 6.06 -12.86 23.74
CA GLY A 32 7.39 -13.37 24.13
C GLY A 32 8.52 -12.34 24.02
N TYR A 33 8.26 -11.11 23.61
CA TYR A 33 9.24 -10.03 23.55
C TYR A 33 8.92 -8.92 24.54
N SER A 34 9.95 -8.40 25.19
CA SER A 34 9.82 -7.24 26.08
C SER A 34 9.83 -5.93 25.29
N GLY A 35 8.98 -4.98 25.69
CA GLY A 35 8.91 -3.64 25.12
C GLY A 35 8.41 -3.60 23.67
N TYR A 36 8.30 -2.37 23.17
CA TYR A 36 7.91 -2.13 21.79
C TYR A 36 9.10 -2.24 20.83
N LYS A 37 8.83 -2.70 19.62
CA LYS A 37 9.79 -2.80 18.52
C LYS A 37 9.59 -1.64 17.54
N THR A 38 10.66 -1.22 16.91
CA THR A 38 10.63 -0.31 15.76
C THR A 38 10.13 -1.04 14.51
N MET A 39 9.80 -0.32 13.44
CA MET A 39 9.36 -0.95 12.19
C MET A 39 10.44 -1.86 11.58
N PRO A 40 11.74 -1.48 11.52
CA PRO A 40 12.79 -2.41 11.07
C PRO A 40 12.83 -3.71 11.87
N GLU A 41 12.80 -3.63 13.20
CA GLU A 41 12.76 -4.82 14.06
C GLU A 41 11.50 -5.64 13.86
N ALA A 42 10.34 -5.00 13.72
CA ALA A 42 9.07 -5.68 13.50
C ALA A 42 9.05 -6.42 12.16
N VAL A 43 9.52 -5.81 11.08
CA VAL A 43 9.61 -6.43 9.77
C VAL A 43 10.57 -7.63 9.77
N ALA A 44 11.72 -7.52 10.46
CA ALA A 44 12.64 -8.62 10.61
C ALA A 44 12.01 -9.83 11.36
N LEU A 45 11.18 -9.56 12.38
CA LEU A 45 10.46 -10.61 13.12
C LEU A 45 9.31 -11.22 12.32
N MET A 46 8.54 -10.40 11.62
CA MET A 46 7.36 -10.85 10.86
C MET A 46 7.71 -11.51 9.52
N GLN A 47 8.88 -11.22 8.97
CA GLN A 47 9.38 -11.78 7.71
C GLN A 47 8.35 -11.67 6.57
N PRO A 48 7.71 -10.51 6.35
CA PRO A 48 6.69 -10.38 5.33
C PRO A 48 7.31 -10.43 3.94
N ARG A 49 6.60 -11.02 2.97
CA ARG A 49 6.98 -10.92 1.56
C ARG A 49 6.97 -9.47 1.08
N ARG A 50 6.00 -8.70 1.55
CA ARG A 50 5.73 -7.34 1.08
C ARG A 50 5.30 -6.44 2.21
N VAL A 51 5.77 -5.20 2.18
CA VAL A 51 5.34 -4.14 3.07
C VAL A 51 4.79 -2.98 2.23
N ILE A 52 3.56 -2.57 2.53
CA ILE A 52 2.93 -1.40 1.92
C ILE A 52 2.93 -0.28 2.95
N LEU A 53 3.69 0.77 2.67
CA LEU A 53 3.94 1.88 3.59
C LEU A 53 3.04 3.07 3.22
N THR A 54 2.11 3.43 4.11
CA THR A 54 1.19 4.57 3.93
C THR A 54 1.47 5.61 5.01
N PHE A 55 2.43 6.49 4.77
CA PHE A 55 2.84 7.56 5.68
C PHE A 55 2.88 8.89 4.95
N GLY A 56 2.88 9.98 5.72
CA GLY A 56 3.03 11.33 5.22
C GLY A 56 1.98 12.31 5.74
N THR A 57 0.75 11.88 6.04
CA THR A 57 -0.27 12.80 6.59
C THR A 57 0.18 13.45 7.89
N ASN A 58 0.84 12.70 8.77
CA ASN A 58 1.40 13.23 10.03
C ASN A 58 2.69 14.04 9.84
N ASP A 59 3.28 14.00 8.65
CA ASP A 59 4.50 14.71 8.30
C ASP A 59 4.21 16.06 7.61
N LEU A 60 2.97 16.27 7.13
CA LEU A 60 2.57 17.48 6.42
C LEU A 60 2.76 18.71 7.31
N SER A 61 3.56 19.66 6.85
CA SER A 61 3.84 20.91 7.57
C SER A 61 4.37 21.97 6.61
N SER A 62 3.99 23.22 6.83
CA SER A 62 4.55 24.35 6.07
C SER A 62 6.04 24.59 6.31
N SER A 63 6.58 24.09 7.42
CA SER A 63 8.00 24.19 7.77
C SER A 63 8.84 22.96 7.38
N TYR A 64 8.24 21.95 6.81
CA TYR A 64 8.92 20.72 6.40
C TYR A 64 8.70 20.48 4.91
N SER A 65 9.76 20.62 4.12
CA SER A 65 9.64 20.53 2.66
C SER A 65 9.38 19.10 2.20
N ALA A 66 8.72 18.94 1.05
CA ALA A 66 8.48 17.64 0.43
C ALA A 66 9.79 16.87 0.18
N SER A 67 10.87 17.58 -0.20
CA SER A 67 12.19 16.96 -0.40
C SER A 67 12.83 16.49 0.90
N SER A 68 12.71 17.27 1.97
CA SER A 68 13.20 16.85 3.29
C SER A 68 12.43 15.66 3.83
N PHE A 69 11.10 15.67 3.69
CA PHE A 69 10.26 14.54 4.03
C PHE A 69 10.67 13.28 3.27
N ALA A 70 10.78 13.34 1.93
CA ALA A 70 11.16 12.19 1.11
C ALA A 70 12.56 11.66 1.50
N SER A 71 13.52 12.54 1.77
CA SER A 71 14.87 12.16 2.22
C SER A 71 14.86 11.43 3.55
N ASP A 72 14.12 11.92 4.53
CA ASP A 72 14.05 11.30 5.86
C ASP A 72 13.24 10.00 5.82
N TYR A 73 12.17 9.96 5.02
CA TYR A 73 11.39 8.75 4.81
C TYR A 73 12.22 7.66 4.10
N ALA A 74 13.02 8.03 3.11
CA ALA A 74 13.94 7.10 2.44
C ALA A 74 14.92 6.43 3.41
N LYS A 75 15.47 7.18 4.37
CA LYS A 75 16.33 6.61 5.42
C LYS A 75 15.59 5.57 6.26
N GLY A 76 14.33 5.87 6.60
CA GLY A 76 13.47 4.94 7.33
C GLY A 76 13.17 3.65 6.56
N ILE A 77 12.82 3.79 5.27
CA ILE A 77 12.57 2.65 4.38
C ILE A 77 13.83 1.80 4.20
N LYS A 78 14.97 2.47 4.01
CA LYS A 78 16.25 1.76 3.89
C LYS A 78 16.57 0.96 5.14
N ALA A 79 16.34 1.50 6.33
CA ALA A 79 16.52 0.77 7.58
C ALA A 79 15.62 -0.48 7.69
N VAL A 80 14.38 -0.40 7.19
CA VAL A 80 13.48 -1.57 7.08
C VAL A 80 14.06 -2.62 6.14
N GLN A 81 14.53 -2.19 4.98
CA GLN A 81 15.11 -3.08 3.96
C GLN A 81 16.43 -3.72 4.45
N ASP A 82 17.27 -2.95 5.14
CA ASP A 82 18.54 -3.45 5.70
C ASP A 82 18.27 -4.49 6.81
N ALA A 83 17.19 -4.34 7.58
CA ALA A 83 16.79 -5.29 8.63
C ALA A 83 16.21 -6.61 8.05
N TYR A 84 15.56 -6.55 6.90
CA TYR A 84 15.06 -7.73 6.18
C TYR A 84 15.16 -7.53 4.66
N PRO A 85 16.31 -7.88 4.05
CA PRO A 85 16.60 -7.57 2.64
C PRO A 85 15.66 -8.20 1.61
N SER A 86 15.00 -9.30 1.96
CA SER A 86 14.06 -10.00 1.06
C SER A 86 12.67 -9.35 1.00
N VAL A 87 12.43 -8.27 1.76
CA VAL A 87 11.14 -7.59 1.76
C VAL A 87 10.94 -6.79 0.48
N ASP A 88 9.77 -6.94 -0.13
CA ASP A 88 9.33 -6.10 -1.24
C ASP A 88 8.69 -4.82 -0.70
N ILE A 89 9.27 -3.66 -1.03
CA ILE A 89 8.82 -2.35 -0.55
C ILE A 89 7.90 -1.70 -1.56
N ILE A 90 6.70 -1.34 -1.11
CA ILE A 90 5.75 -0.51 -1.86
C ILE A 90 5.42 0.72 -1.03
N VAL A 91 5.69 1.89 -1.55
CA VAL A 91 5.29 3.17 -0.96
C VAL A 91 3.93 3.55 -1.53
N ASN A 92 2.94 3.69 -0.68
CA ASN A 92 1.60 4.08 -1.08
C ASN A 92 1.45 5.61 -1.02
N ALA A 93 0.66 6.16 -1.93
CA ALA A 93 0.37 7.59 -1.96
C ALA A 93 -0.27 8.06 -0.64
N ILE A 94 0.07 9.26 -0.22
CA ILE A 94 -0.63 9.96 0.86
C ILE A 94 -2.07 10.22 0.40
N PRO A 95 -3.08 9.84 1.20
CA PRO A 95 -4.47 10.06 0.85
C PRO A 95 -4.81 11.55 0.69
N PRO A 96 -5.77 11.90 -0.17
CA PRO A 96 -6.21 13.28 -0.32
C PRO A 96 -6.97 13.79 0.91
N LEU A 97 -6.94 15.09 1.11
CA LEU A 97 -7.74 15.79 2.10
C LEU A 97 -9.16 16.07 1.55
N GLY A 98 -10.12 16.21 2.45
CA GLY A 98 -11.41 16.80 2.11
C GLY A 98 -11.27 18.28 1.74
N GLN A 99 -12.16 18.78 0.91
CA GLN A 99 -12.17 20.21 0.55
C GLN A 99 -12.34 21.11 1.77
N GLN A 100 -13.06 20.61 2.78
CA GLN A 100 -13.14 21.21 4.11
C GLN A 100 -12.52 20.24 5.10
N HIS A 101 -11.59 20.69 5.89
CA HIS A 101 -10.91 19.90 6.92
C HIS A 101 -10.60 20.75 8.15
N SER A 102 -10.47 20.08 9.30
CA SER A 102 -10.31 20.73 10.61
C SER A 102 -8.98 21.44 10.80
N ASN A 103 -7.91 20.98 10.13
CA ASN A 103 -6.58 21.56 10.26
C ASN A 103 -6.25 22.48 9.08
N GLN A 104 -6.43 23.77 9.25
CA GLN A 104 -6.22 24.79 8.21
C GLN A 104 -4.73 24.96 7.80
N ASN A 105 -3.79 24.36 8.53
CA ASN A 105 -2.38 24.38 8.15
C ASN A 105 -2.02 23.30 7.11
N LEU A 106 -2.94 22.38 6.84
CA LEU A 106 -2.78 21.37 5.80
C LEU A 106 -3.42 21.88 4.50
N THR A 107 -2.80 21.56 3.37
CA THR A 107 -3.35 21.87 2.06
C THR A 107 -3.23 20.67 1.13
N GLN A 108 -4.17 20.56 0.19
CA GLN A 108 -4.09 19.52 -0.84
C GLN A 108 -2.84 19.68 -1.71
N THR A 109 -2.40 20.91 -1.94
CA THR A 109 -1.16 21.21 -2.66
C THR A 109 0.06 20.59 -1.97
N GLN A 110 0.14 20.67 -0.63
CA GLN A 110 1.22 20.00 0.11
C GLN A 110 1.16 18.48 -0.06
N VAL A 111 -0.03 17.87 0.01
CA VAL A 111 -0.20 16.43 -0.24
C VAL A 111 0.31 16.06 -1.64
N ASP A 112 -0.03 16.85 -2.65
CA ASP A 112 0.36 16.58 -4.03
C ASP A 112 1.87 16.77 -4.25
N GLU A 113 2.49 17.77 -3.62
CA GLU A 113 3.94 17.98 -3.64
C GLU A 113 4.69 16.84 -2.94
N TYR A 114 4.19 16.38 -1.79
CA TYR A 114 4.76 15.25 -1.09
C TYR A 114 4.64 13.97 -1.92
N ASN A 115 3.49 13.70 -2.52
CA ASN A 115 3.31 12.54 -3.39
C ASN A 115 4.24 12.57 -4.61
N LYS A 116 4.49 13.74 -5.22
CA LYS A 116 5.49 13.89 -6.28
C LYS A 116 6.90 13.56 -5.80
N ALA A 117 7.25 14.02 -4.59
CA ALA A 117 8.54 13.71 -3.98
C ALA A 117 8.68 12.22 -3.65
N LEU A 118 7.60 11.54 -3.24
CA LEU A 118 7.59 10.10 -3.02
C LEU A 118 7.78 9.31 -4.32
N VAL A 119 7.19 9.75 -5.44
CA VAL A 119 7.42 9.12 -6.76
C VAL A 119 8.92 9.21 -7.12
N GLN A 120 9.51 10.39 -7.01
CA GLN A 120 10.94 10.58 -7.30
C GLN A 120 11.82 9.75 -6.35
N MET A 121 11.52 9.76 -5.06
CA MET A 121 12.21 8.94 -4.06
C MET A 121 12.18 7.44 -4.42
N CYS A 122 11.02 6.93 -4.85
CA CYS A 122 10.90 5.55 -5.24
C CYS A 122 11.72 5.23 -6.50
N GLN A 123 11.71 6.12 -7.49
CA GLN A 123 12.53 5.98 -8.71
C GLN A 123 14.02 5.95 -8.39
N ASP A 124 14.50 6.86 -7.54
CA ASP A 124 15.90 6.99 -7.17
C ASP A 124 16.43 5.78 -6.38
N ASN A 125 15.56 5.10 -5.63
CA ASN A 125 15.93 3.96 -4.77
C ASN A 125 15.49 2.59 -5.33
N GLY A 126 14.83 2.54 -6.47
CA GLY A 126 14.33 1.29 -7.05
C GLY A 126 13.14 0.67 -6.28
N TRP A 127 12.44 1.47 -5.49
CA TRP A 127 11.21 1.05 -4.80
C TRP A 127 9.98 1.27 -5.68
N LYS A 128 8.91 0.60 -5.32
CA LYS A 128 7.63 0.69 -6.03
C LYS A 128 6.76 1.78 -5.40
N PHE A 129 6.08 2.55 -6.24
CA PHE A 129 5.09 3.53 -5.82
C PHE A 129 3.69 3.07 -6.23
N LEU A 130 2.73 3.09 -5.30
CA LEU A 130 1.34 2.75 -5.54
C LEU A 130 0.46 4.01 -5.44
N ASN A 131 -0.10 4.45 -6.56
CA ASN A 131 -0.91 5.67 -6.61
C ASN A 131 -2.37 5.44 -6.18
N SER A 132 -2.59 4.98 -4.96
CA SER A 132 -3.96 4.78 -4.46
C SER A 132 -4.78 6.07 -4.32
N ALA A 133 -4.13 7.24 -4.39
CA ALA A 133 -4.83 8.53 -4.41
C ALA A 133 -5.80 8.64 -5.59
N GLU A 134 -5.54 7.97 -6.71
CA GLU A 134 -6.38 7.99 -7.91
C GLU A 134 -7.81 7.51 -7.66
N VAL A 135 -8.02 6.51 -6.81
CA VAL A 135 -9.36 6.03 -6.47
C VAL A 135 -10.02 6.82 -5.35
N LEU A 136 -9.24 7.59 -4.60
CA LEU A 136 -9.71 8.38 -3.47
C LEU A 136 -10.03 9.84 -3.84
N LYS A 137 -9.40 10.37 -4.89
CA LYS A 137 -9.59 11.75 -5.37
C LYS A 137 -10.80 11.89 -6.27
N ASP A 138 -11.49 13.01 -6.14
CA ASP A 138 -12.39 13.54 -7.14
C ASP A 138 -11.58 14.23 -8.24
N SER A 139 -11.74 13.81 -9.48
CA SER A 139 -10.95 14.28 -10.61
C SER A 139 -11.21 15.74 -10.98
N SER A 140 -12.37 16.28 -10.59
CA SER A 140 -12.75 17.66 -10.89
C SER A 140 -12.21 18.66 -9.88
N THR A 141 -12.10 18.25 -8.62
CA THR A 141 -11.68 19.12 -7.52
C THR A 141 -10.28 18.87 -7.02
N GLY A 142 -9.74 17.65 -7.22
CA GLY A 142 -8.46 17.23 -6.69
C GLY A 142 -8.46 16.85 -5.20
N TYR A 143 -9.56 17.09 -4.50
CA TYR A 143 -9.77 16.70 -3.10
C TYR A 143 -10.34 15.28 -2.99
N ALA A 144 -10.50 14.78 -1.78
CA ALA A 144 -11.16 13.50 -1.55
C ALA A 144 -12.60 13.51 -2.11
N LYS A 145 -13.01 12.38 -2.68
CA LYS A 145 -14.41 12.17 -3.10
C LYS A 145 -15.36 12.41 -1.94
N SER A 146 -16.56 12.89 -2.24
CA SER A 146 -17.62 13.07 -1.24
C SER A 146 -17.86 11.77 -0.47
N GLY A 147 -17.92 11.86 0.86
CA GLY A 147 -18.09 10.70 1.74
C GLY A 147 -16.83 9.83 1.96
N TYR A 148 -15.67 10.18 1.40
CA TYR A 148 -14.43 9.41 1.56
C TYR A 148 -13.57 9.85 2.75
N VAL A 149 -13.84 11.03 3.30
CA VAL A 149 -13.24 11.50 4.55
C VAL A 149 -14.32 11.76 5.58
N LEU A 150 -13.97 11.64 6.88
CA LEU A 150 -14.91 11.91 7.96
C LEU A 150 -15.34 13.36 7.92
N SER A 151 -16.64 13.59 8.05
CA SER A 151 -17.19 14.94 8.13
C SER A 151 -16.73 15.72 9.37
N SER A 152 -16.27 15.02 10.40
CA SER A 152 -15.77 15.63 11.64
C SER A 152 -14.42 16.30 11.50
N ASP A 153 -13.56 15.83 10.57
CA ASP A 153 -12.21 16.37 10.42
C ASP A 153 -11.75 16.60 8.97
N GLY A 154 -12.37 15.94 8.00
CA GLY A 154 -12.00 16.07 6.60
C GLY A 154 -10.62 15.47 6.25
N ILE A 155 -10.04 14.66 7.13
CA ILE A 155 -8.68 14.09 6.98
C ILE A 155 -8.71 12.58 7.02
N HIS A 156 -9.34 12.00 8.04
CA HIS A 156 -9.38 10.56 8.21
C HIS A 156 -10.34 9.90 7.22
N LEU A 157 -9.89 8.81 6.61
CA LEU A 157 -10.69 8.04 5.66
C LEU A 157 -11.90 7.39 6.34
N THR A 158 -13.02 7.35 5.62
CA THR A 158 -14.21 6.56 5.99
C THR A 158 -14.00 5.08 5.67
N GLU A 159 -14.92 4.22 6.11
CA GLU A 159 -14.93 2.80 5.73
C GLU A 159 -15.04 2.63 4.22
N GLN A 160 -15.92 3.39 3.57
CA GLN A 160 -16.07 3.38 2.11
C GLN A 160 -14.76 3.72 1.38
N ALA A 161 -14.02 4.71 1.87
CA ALA A 161 -12.72 5.06 1.29
C ALA A 161 -11.67 3.97 1.53
N MET A 162 -11.71 3.31 2.68
CA MET A 162 -10.82 2.18 2.96
C MET A 162 -11.14 0.95 2.13
N ASP A 163 -12.42 0.67 1.85
CA ASP A 163 -12.82 -0.38 0.92
C ASP A 163 -12.25 -0.12 -0.49
N ALA A 164 -12.37 1.13 -0.97
CA ALA A 164 -11.80 1.53 -2.25
C ALA A 164 -10.27 1.42 -2.26
N LEU A 165 -9.61 1.90 -1.19
CA LEU A 165 -8.16 1.81 -1.02
C LEU A 165 -7.67 0.36 -1.04
N PHE A 166 -8.26 -0.52 -0.24
CA PHE A 166 -7.82 -1.92 -0.18
C PHE A 166 -8.18 -2.71 -1.44
N THR A 167 -9.28 -2.36 -2.11
CA THR A 167 -9.58 -2.90 -3.44
C THR A 167 -8.52 -2.48 -4.45
N TYR A 168 -8.10 -1.21 -4.44
CA TYR A 168 -7.02 -0.73 -5.30
C TYR A 168 -5.69 -1.42 -5.00
N ILE A 169 -5.33 -1.56 -3.72
CA ILE A 169 -4.11 -2.28 -3.30
C ILE A 169 -4.13 -3.72 -3.85
N ARG A 170 -5.21 -4.45 -3.70
CA ARG A 170 -5.31 -5.84 -4.16
C ARG A 170 -5.23 -5.99 -5.68
N THR A 171 -5.72 -5.01 -6.43
CA THR A 171 -5.83 -5.09 -7.90
C THR A 171 -4.68 -4.40 -8.63
N HIS A 172 -3.92 -3.51 -7.99
CA HIS A 172 -2.86 -2.69 -8.59
C HIS A 172 -1.49 -2.87 -7.91
N SER A 173 -1.40 -3.73 -6.90
CA SER A 173 -0.10 -4.05 -6.31
C SER A 173 0.76 -4.81 -7.30
N TYR A 174 2.06 -4.52 -7.25
CA TYR A 174 3.04 -5.20 -8.10
C TYR A 174 3.10 -6.70 -7.78
N ILE A 175 3.16 -7.52 -8.81
CA ILE A 175 3.44 -8.95 -8.68
C ILE A 175 4.95 -9.12 -8.75
N THR A 176 5.52 -9.75 -7.72
CA THR A 176 6.96 -10.00 -7.63
C THR A 176 7.20 -11.45 -7.19
N GLU A 177 8.36 -11.97 -7.57
CA GLU A 177 8.81 -13.27 -7.08
C GLU A 177 8.99 -13.22 -5.55
N ASP A 178 8.71 -14.34 -4.89
CA ASP A 178 8.98 -14.48 -3.46
C ASP A 178 10.42 -14.96 -3.27
N THR A 179 11.28 -14.03 -2.90
CA THR A 179 12.71 -14.29 -2.69
C THR A 179 13.07 -14.54 -1.22
N ARG A 180 12.05 -14.70 -0.36
CA ARG A 180 12.30 -14.93 1.06
C ARG A 180 13.00 -16.29 1.27
N PRO A 181 13.93 -16.36 2.22
CA PRO A 181 14.45 -17.66 2.69
C PRO A 181 13.34 -18.45 3.39
N ALA A 182 13.60 -19.69 3.74
CA ALA A 182 12.69 -20.46 4.58
C ALA A 182 12.38 -19.66 5.86
N LEU A 183 11.09 -19.47 6.14
CA LEU A 183 10.67 -18.65 7.27
C LEU A 183 11.05 -19.32 8.58
N THR A 184 11.57 -18.54 9.52
CA THR A 184 11.72 -18.95 10.92
C THR A 184 10.39 -18.81 11.65
N ALA A 185 10.31 -19.21 12.91
CA ALA A 185 9.10 -19.00 13.71
C ALA A 185 8.79 -17.51 13.81
N VAL A 186 7.62 -17.12 13.30
CA VAL A 186 7.13 -15.73 13.35
C VAL A 186 6.37 -15.53 14.65
N PRO A 187 6.75 -14.55 15.50
CA PRO A 187 6.03 -14.29 16.74
C PRO A 187 4.67 -13.67 16.47
N THR A 188 3.72 -13.92 17.37
CA THR A 188 2.39 -13.33 17.29
C THR A 188 2.47 -11.83 17.59
N HIS A 189 1.96 -11.00 16.69
CA HIS A 189 1.75 -9.57 16.91
C HIS A 189 0.63 -9.37 17.95
N THR A 190 0.88 -8.64 19.02
CA THR A 190 -0.05 -8.51 20.16
C THR A 190 -0.57 -7.11 20.39
N GLY A 191 0.01 -6.10 19.77
CA GLY A 191 -0.47 -4.73 19.89
C GLY A 191 0.49 -3.67 19.37
N ASP A 192 -0.04 -2.47 19.25
CA ASP A 192 0.73 -1.29 18.91
C ASP A 192 0.49 -0.19 19.92
N LYS A 193 1.53 0.59 20.16
CA LYS A 193 1.49 1.69 21.11
C LYS A 193 0.45 2.73 20.72
N ASP A 194 -0.31 3.21 21.68
CA ASP A 194 -1.31 4.29 21.53
C ASP A 194 -2.42 3.98 20.50
N VAL A 195 -2.59 2.72 20.13
CA VAL A 195 -3.72 2.27 19.33
C VAL A 195 -4.78 1.70 20.26
N SER A 196 -5.87 2.45 20.43
CA SER A 196 -7.05 1.93 21.09
C SER A 196 -7.72 0.90 20.18
N VAL A 197 -7.64 -0.36 20.54
CA VAL A 197 -8.42 -1.42 19.90
C VAL A 197 -9.86 -1.28 20.39
N GLY A 198 -10.54 -0.24 19.91
CA GLY A 198 -11.93 0.03 20.18
C GLY A 198 -12.78 -0.35 18.99
N GLY A 199 -13.43 -1.48 19.05
CA GLY A 199 -14.46 -1.88 18.11
C GLY A 199 -14.09 -3.11 17.28
N ASN A 200 -14.85 -4.15 17.48
CA ASN A 200 -15.02 -5.38 16.69
C ASN A 200 -13.82 -5.78 15.83
N ILE A 201 -12.82 -6.37 16.45
CA ILE A 201 -11.90 -7.23 15.73
C ILE A 201 -12.74 -8.41 15.25
N VAL A 202 -13.16 -8.38 14.01
CA VAL A 202 -13.61 -9.60 13.35
C VAL A 202 -12.34 -10.45 13.26
N SER A 203 -12.26 -11.44 14.14
CA SER A 203 -11.25 -12.50 14.08
C SER A 203 -11.42 -13.17 12.72
N SER A 204 -10.71 -12.68 11.70
CA SER A 204 -10.62 -13.39 10.44
C SER A 204 -9.73 -14.60 10.72
N THR A 205 -10.37 -15.73 10.93
CA THR A 205 -9.72 -17.03 10.81
C THR A 205 -8.90 -16.99 9.54
N THR A 206 -7.62 -17.16 9.67
CA THR A 206 -6.63 -17.20 8.60
C THR A 206 -7.07 -18.25 7.58
N ALA A 207 -7.78 -17.83 6.55
CA ALA A 207 -7.86 -18.63 5.34
C ALA A 207 -6.47 -18.49 4.71
N ALA A 208 -5.65 -19.52 4.90
CA ALA A 208 -4.45 -19.69 4.12
C ALA A 208 -4.86 -19.57 2.66
N ILE A 209 -4.36 -18.56 1.98
CA ILE A 209 -4.46 -18.47 0.52
C ILE A 209 -3.59 -19.61 0.02
N ALA A 210 -4.26 -20.72 -0.33
CA ALA A 210 -3.61 -21.78 -1.07
C ALA A 210 -3.03 -21.15 -2.35
N PRO A 211 -1.82 -21.55 -2.79
CA PRO A 211 -1.29 -21.10 -4.05
C PRO A 211 -2.28 -21.55 -5.15
N GLU A 212 -2.81 -20.60 -5.93
CA GLU A 212 -3.49 -20.89 -7.17
C GLU A 212 -2.49 -21.65 -8.05
N THR A 213 -2.73 -22.93 -8.20
CA THR A 213 -2.12 -23.72 -9.26
C THR A 213 -2.69 -23.19 -10.57
N THR A 214 -1.86 -22.44 -11.30
CA THR A 214 -2.08 -22.19 -12.72
C THR A 214 -2.03 -23.52 -13.42
N GLU A 215 -3.19 -24.09 -13.74
CA GLU A 215 -3.29 -25.14 -14.77
C GLU A 215 -2.85 -24.50 -16.10
N ALA A 216 -1.82 -25.10 -16.68
CA ALA A 216 -1.43 -24.83 -18.05
C ALA A 216 -2.58 -25.25 -18.98
N PRO A 217 -2.86 -24.52 -20.08
CA PRO A 217 -3.82 -24.99 -21.06
C PRO A 217 -3.28 -26.25 -21.72
N ASP A 218 -4.06 -27.33 -21.68
CA ASP A 218 -3.82 -28.56 -22.42
C ASP A 218 -3.77 -28.26 -23.93
N GLU A 219 -2.58 -28.42 -24.52
CA GLU A 219 -2.43 -28.67 -25.94
C GLU A 219 -2.70 -30.18 -26.14
N ASP A 220 -3.85 -30.54 -26.59
CA ASP A 220 -4.05 -31.59 -27.60
C ASP A 220 -5.53 -31.82 -27.90
N ALA A 221 -5.97 -31.46 -29.10
CA ALA A 221 -6.96 -32.19 -29.85
C ALA A 221 -6.86 -31.79 -31.32
N SER A 222 -6.04 -32.54 -32.04
CA SER A 222 -6.17 -32.69 -33.46
C SER A 222 -7.55 -33.33 -33.79
N ASP A 223 -8.37 -32.74 -34.62
CA ASP A 223 -9.10 -33.52 -35.59
C ASP A 223 -9.42 -32.74 -36.86
N SER A 224 -9.19 -33.45 -37.92
CA SER A 224 -9.34 -33.18 -39.33
C SER A 224 -10.82 -33.07 -39.73
N SER A 225 -11.17 -32.12 -40.59
CA SER A 225 -11.81 -32.44 -41.91
C SER A 225 -12.40 -31.22 -42.59
N SER A 226 -11.88 -30.97 -43.73
CA SER A 226 -12.51 -30.83 -45.05
C SER A 226 -13.39 -29.62 -45.34
N SER A 227 -12.94 -28.94 -46.36
CA SER A 227 -13.66 -28.49 -47.56
C SER A 227 -14.52 -27.23 -47.49
N GLY A 228 -14.17 -26.32 -48.42
CA GLY A 228 -15.12 -25.38 -49.01
C GLY A 228 -14.57 -23.97 -49.08
N GLY A 229 -13.77 -23.66 -50.09
CA GLY A 229 -13.61 -22.29 -50.53
C GLY A 229 -14.87 -21.76 -51.20
N PRO A 230 -14.97 -20.50 -51.37
CA PRO A 230 -14.87 -20.00 -52.75
C PRO A 230 -13.95 -18.80 -52.95
N ASP A 231 -13.28 -18.88 -54.11
CA ASP A 231 -12.72 -17.85 -54.94
C ASP A 231 -13.40 -16.48 -54.87
N TRP A 232 -12.59 -15.47 -54.72
CA TRP A 232 -12.84 -14.17 -55.35
C TRP A 232 -11.54 -13.64 -55.96
N ALA A 233 -11.41 -13.98 -57.21
CA ALA A 233 -10.46 -13.33 -58.06
C ALA A 233 -11.10 -12.10 -58.74
N ASP A 234 -10.28 -11.06 -58.88
CA ASP A 234 -10.12 -10.20 -60.05
C ASP A 234 -11.16 -9.10 -60.32
N GLY A 235 -10.60 -7.94 -60.59
CA GLY A 235 -11.32 -6.75 -61.09
C GLY A 235 -10.46 -5.52 -61.09
N THR A 236 -9.37 -5.58 -61.85
CA THR A 236 -8.69 -4.56 -62.69
C THR A 236 -9.39 -3.23 -62.92
N SER A 237 -8.57 -2.18 -62.76
CA SER A 237 -8.27 -1.04 -63.68
C SER A 237 -9.27 0.10 -63.85
N GLY A 238 -8.73 1.29 -63.72
CA GLY A 238 -8.81 2.32 -64.76
C GLY A 238 -9.50 3.63 -64.40
N SER A 239 -8.78 4.59 -64.32
CA SER A 239 -8.75 5.99 -64.76
C SER A 239 -8.38 6.96 -63.68
#